data_3b5b33d1c11b4dcf1232b0fcc7521a2c
#
_entry.id   3b5b33d1c11b4dcf1232b0fcc7521a2c
#
_cell.length_a   1.000
_cell.length_b   1.000
_cell.length_c   1.000
_cell.angle_alpha   90.00
_cell.angle_beta   90.00
_cell.angle_gamma   90.00
#
_symmetry.space_group_name_H-M   'P 1'
#
loop_
_entity.id
_entity.type
_entity.pdbx_description
1 polymer ?
#
loop_
_entity_poly.entity_id
_entity_poly.type
_entity_poly.pdbx_seq_one_letter_code
_entity_poly.pdbx_strand_id
1 'polypeptide(L)'
;MGQTKGGALQKLTMMHRTHRDFINIMPLQTGGLLTDAAKEALIEFGDGYSVCDFCLGSLCDITNPPIREFVRELLPRFLGCELATITYGARDGIFMVMHSLAKPGDSIIVDGNRHYTTIVAAERVGLNVIEVPHSDYPEFKIDVN
;
A
#
# COMPACT_ATOMS: atom_id res chain seq x y z
N MET A 1 -8.95 21.88 -36.31
CA MET A 1 -7.66 21.16 -36.28
C MET A 1 -7.59 20.42 -34.96
N GLY A 2 -7.89 19.13 -34.98
CA GLY A 2 -7.90 18.31 -33.78
C GLY A 2 -6.48 18.00 -33.34
N GLN A 3 -6.14 18.36 -32.10
CA GLN A 3 -4.95 17.80 -31.47
C GLN A 3 -5.14 16.29 -31.37
N THR A 4 -4.28 15.56 -32.02
CA THR A 4 -4.31 14.11 -31.98
C THR A 4 -4.15 13.62 -30.53
N LYS A 5 -5.00 12.70 -30.10
CA LYS A 5 -4.99 12.09 -28.76
C LYS A 5 -3.59 11.62 -28.32
N GLY A 6 -2.68 11.38 -29.24
CA GLY A 6 -1.27 11.06 -28.99
C GLY A 6 -0.45 12.17 -28.35
N GLY A 7 -0.75 13.45 -28.63
CA GLY A 7 0.00 14.57 -28.03
C GLY A 7 -0.23 14.78 -26.53
N ALA A 8 -1.40 14.39 -26.01
CA ALA A 8 -1.70 14.47 -24.59
C ALA A 8 -0.99 13.35 -23.79
N LEU A 9 -0.94 12.13 -24.33
CA LEU A 9 -0.21 11.01 -23.74
C LEU A 9 1.30 11.26 -23.75
N GLN A 10 1.83 11.83 -24.83
CA GLN A 10 3.25 12.17 -24.94
C GLN A 10 3.68 13.22 -23.91
N LYS A 11 2.81 14.18 -23.58
CA LYS A 11 3.06 15.16 -22.49
C LYS A 11 3.14 14.48 -21.12
N LEU A 12 2.31 13.47 -20.85
CA LEU A 12 2.32 12.73 -19.59
C LEU A 12 3.59 11.89 -19.42
N THR A 13 4.10 11.28 -20.49
CA THR A 13 5.34 10.49 -20.44
C THR A 13 6.59 11.36 -20.24
N MET A 14 6.51 12.66 -20.54
CA MET A 14 7.61 13.60 -20.34
C MET A 14 7.58 14.30 -18.96
N MET A 15 6.64 13.97 -18.10
CA MET A 15 6.63 14.49 -16.73
C MET A 15 7.74 13.81 -15.91
N HIS A 16 8.81 14.52 -15.69
CA HIS A 16 9.93 14.07 -14.85
C HIS A 16 9.70 14.46 -13.39
N ARG A 17 10.07 13.54 -12.48
CA ARG A 17 10.19 13.89 -11.07
C ARG A 17 11.40 14.79 -10.90
N THR A 18 11.18 16.04 -10.53
CA THR A 18 12.23 17.07 -10.37
C THR A 18 12.97 17.00 -9.04
N HIS A 19 12.58 16.11 -8.13
CA HIS A 19 13.10 16.04 -6.75
C HIS A 19 14.12 14.90 -6.52
N ARG A 20 14.76 14.39 -7.55
CA ARG A 20 15.79 13.35 -7.41
C ARG A 20 17.03 13.82 -6.66
N ASP A 21 17.31 15.12 -6.76
CA ASP A 21 18.50 15.73 -6.20
C ASP A 21 18.28 16.31 -4.80
N PHE A 22 17.10 16.13 -4.23
CA PHE A 22 16.74 16.65 -2.91
C PHE A 22 16.43 15.52 -1.93
N ILE A 23 16.85 15.70 -0.68
CA ILE A 23 16.36 14.89 0.44
C ILE A 23 14.94 15.35 0.75
N ASN A 24 13.97 14.49 0.50
CA ASN A 24 12.59 14.78 0.79
C ASN A 24 12.29 14.49 2.26
N ILE A 25 12.23 15.53 3.07
CA ILE A 25 11.89 15.44 4.50
C ILE A 25 10.38 15.45 4.76
N MET A 26 9.56 15.65 3.72
CA MET A 26 8.10 15.59 3.79
C MET A 26 7.57 14.64 2.70
N PRO A 27 7.60 13.34 2.91
CA PRO A 27 7.29 12.34 1.87
C PRO A 27 5.80 12.23 1.55
N LEU A 28 4.94 13.10 2.09
CA LEU A 28 3.52 13.10 1.81
C LEU A 28 3.27 13.23 0.30
N GLN A 29 2.57 12.27 -0.26
CA GLN A 29 2.16 12.18 -1.68
C GLN A 29 3.29 11.97 -2.70
N THR A 30 4.53 11.91 -2.30
CA THR A 30 5.66 11.74 -3.25
C THR A 30 6.24 10.33 -3.27
N GLY A 31 6.01 9.55 -2.23
CA GLY A 31 6.58 8.20 -2.08
C GLY A 31 8.11 8.19 -1.99
N GLY A 32 8.67 7.04 -1.72
CA GLY A 32 10.11 6.80 -1.78
C GLY A 32 10.61 6.65 -3.22
N LEU A 33 11.90 6.83 -3.42
CA LEU A 33 12.57 6.48 -4.67
C LEU A 33 12.87 4.98 -4.65
N LEU A 34 12.58 4.31 -5.76
CA LEU A 34 13.01 2.93 -5.96
C LEU A 34 14.54 2.90 -6.11
N THR A 35 15.17 1.88 -5.57
CA THR A 35 16.57 1.54 -5.89
C THR A 35 16.68 1.16 -7.37
N ASP A 36 17.86 1.22 -7.95
CA ASP A 36 18.04 0.87 -9.35
C ASP A 36 17.73 -0.61 -9.60
N ALA A 37 18.14 -1.51 -8.69
CA ALA A 37 17.77 -2.91 -8.75
C ALA A 37 16.23 -3.14 -8.69
N ALA A 38 15.50 -2.36 -7.90
CA ALA A 38 14.04 -2.44 -7.87
C ALA A 38 13.38 -1.93 -9.16
N LYS A 39 13.98 -0.92 -9.81
CA LYS A 39 13.52 -0.44 -11.12
C LYS A 39 13.76 -1.48 -12.22
N GLU A 40 14.92 -2.10 -12.24
CA GLU A 40 15.27 -3.16 -13.18
C GLU A 40 14.29 -4.34 -13.04
N ALA A 41 14.06 -4.82 -11.81
CA ALA A 41 13.08 -5.87 -11.55
C ALA A 41 11.66 -5.47 -11.99
N LEU A 42 11.25 -4.22 -11.74
CA LEU A 42 9.93 -3.73 -12.15
C LEU A 42 9.78 -3.70 -13.67
N ILE A 43 10.83 -3.32 -14.40
CA ILE A 43 10.83 -3.31 -15.87
C ILE A 43 10.76 -4.74 -16.40
N GLU A 44 11.59 -5.63 -15.88
CA GLU A 44 11.64 -7.03 -16.30
C GLU A 44 10.31 -7.76 -16.09
N PHE A 45 9.71 -7.62 -14.90
CA PHE A 45 8.43 -8.26 -14.55
C PHE A 45 7.20 -7.44 -14.94
N GLY A 46 7.37 -6.20 -15.37
CA GLY A 46 6.27 -5.31 -15.79
C GLY A 46 5.75 -5.59 -17.21
N ASP A 47 6.50 -6.30 -18.02
CA ASP A 47 6.19 -6.55 -19.44
C ASP A 47 5.17 -7.68 -19.67
N GLY A 48 4.17 -7.78 -18.82
CA GLY A 48 3.02 -8.64 -19.09
C GLY A 48 3.10 -10.03 -18.46
N TYR A 49 3.99 -10.25 -17.52
CA TYR A 49 3.98 -11.47 -16.73
C TYR A 49 2.76 -11.52 -15.80
N SER A 50 1.94 -12.53 -16.03
CA SER A 50 0.87 -12.90 -15.12
C SER A 50 1.20 -14.24 -14.48
N VAL A 51 1.56 -14.25 -13.22
CA VAL A 51 1.90 -15.47 -12.49
C VAL A 51 0.78 -15.82 -11.53
N CYS A 52 0.13 -16.95 -11.76
CA CYS A 52 -0.84 -17.50 -10.84
C CYS A 52 -0.11 -18.30 -9.75
N ASP A 53 -0.31 -17.91 -8.51
CA ASP A 53 0.28 -18.59 -7.34
C ASP A 53 -0.19 -20.05 -7.22
N PHE A 54 -1.41 -20.33 -7.69
CA PHE A 54 -1.99 -21.66 -7.72
C PHE A 54 -1.38 -22.56 -8.81
N CYS A 55 -1.12 -22.00 -10.00
CA CYS A 55 -0.56 -22.72 -11.15
C CYS A 55 0.95 -22.93 -11.07
N LEU A 56 1.60 -22.40 -10.03
CA LEU A 56 3.06 -22.41 -9.85
C LEU A 56 3.86 -21.73 -10.98
N GLY A 57 3.22 -20.86 -11.74
CA GLY A 57 3.87 -20.00 -12.69
C GLY A 57 4.55 -20.69 -13.86
N SER A 58 4.12 -21.86 -14.28
CA SER A 58 4.72 -22.55 -15.43
C SER A 58 4.24 -22.01 -16.76
N LEU A 59 4.38 -20.71 -16.98
CA LEU A 59 4.23 -20.13 -18.31
C LEU A 59 5.59 -19.63 -18.78
N CYS A 60 6.12 -20.26 -19.82
CA CYS A 60 7.39 -19.91 -20.44
C CYS A 60 8.59 -20.05 -19.49
N ASP A 61 9.24 -18.94 -19.16
CA ASP A 61 10.53 -18.96 -18.49
C ASP A 61 10.45 -18.88 -16.94
N ILE A 62 9.27 -18.60 -16.40
CA ILE A 62 9.08 -18.50 -14.94
C ILE A 62 8.57 -19.83 -14.39
N THR A 63 9.48 -20.64 -13.93
CA THR A 63 9.16 -21.95 -13.33
C THR A 63 8.89 -21.90 -11.83
N ASN A 64 9.32 -20.82 -11.15
CA ASN A 64 9.15 -20.63 -9.73
C ASN A 64 9.00 -19.15 -9.39
N PRO A 65 7.77 -18.65 -9.18
CA PRO A 65 7.56 -17.25 -8.89
C PRO A 65 8.24 -16.85 -7.58
N PRO A 66 9.13 -15.86 -7.59
CA PRO A 66 9.87 -15.45 -6.38
C PRO A 66 8.98 -14.85 -5.29
N ILE A 67 7.74 -14.48 -5.64
CA ILE A 67 6.77 -13.92 -4.68
C ILE A 67 6.42 -14.91 -3.58
N ARG A 68 6.35 -16.20 -3.89
CA ARG A 68 6.02 -17.24 -2.91
C ARG A 68 7.11 -17.40 -1.86
N GLU A 69 8.36 -17.46 -2.28
CA GLU A 69 9.51 -17.49 -1.37
C GLU A 69 9.59 -16.20 -0.54
N PHE A 70 9.41 -15.06 -1.20
CA PHE A 70 9.39 -13.78 -0.52
C PHE A 70 8.35 -13.71 0.60
N VAL A 71 7.10 -14.08 0.32
CA VAL A 71 5.99 -13.98 1.27
C VAL A 71 6.07 -15.04 2.37
N ARG A 72 6.53 -16.26 2.05
CA ARG A 72 6.54 -17.38 3.01
C ARG A 72 7.80 -17.48 3.86
N GLU A 73 8.91 -16.96 3.38
CA GLU A 73 10.20 -17.14 4.01
C GLU A 73 10.90 -15.82 4.33
N LEU A 74 11.12 -14.99 3.32
CA LEU A 74 11.95 -13.80 3.49
C LEU A 74 11.23 -12.71 4.29
N LEU A 75 9.99 -12.42 3.96
CA LEU A 75 9.22 -11.37 4.62
C LEU A 75 8.90 -11.69 6.08
N PRO A 76 8.42 -12.91 6.44
CA PRO A 76 8.22 -13.30 7.82
C PRO A 76 9.51 -13.20 8.66
N ARG A 77 10.62 -13.68 8.12
CA ARG A 77 11.94 -13.59 8.78
C ARG A 77 12.36 -12.14 9.02
N PHE A 78 12.18 -11.29 8.02
CA PHE A 78 12.51 -9.86 8.12
C PHE A 78 11.64 -9.14 9.17
N LEU A 79 10.35 -9.47 9.24
CA LEU A 79 9.39 -8.86 10.16
C LEU A 79 9.39 -9.50 11.56
N GLY A 80 10.02 -10.65 11.75
CA GLY A 80 10.01 -11.38 13.01
C GLY A 80 8.64 -11.99 13.35
N CYS A 81 7.87 -12.43 12.36
CA CYS A 81 6.55 -13.04 12.52
C CYS A 81 6.48 -14.42 11.85
N GLU A 82 5.45 -15.19 12.17
CA GLU A 82 5.27 -16.53 11.59
C GLU A 82 4.73 -16.49 10.17
N LEU A 83 3.84 -15.54 9.90
CA LEU A 83 3.18 -15.39 8.61
C LEU A 83 3.17 -13.92 8.17
N ALA A 84 3.35 -13.72 6.89
CA ALA A 84 3.23 -12.41 6.28
C ALA A 84 2.52 -12.54 4.92
N THR A 85 1.90 -11.48 4.49
CA THR A 85 1.35 -11.36 3.13
C THR A 85 1.51 -9.93 2.64
N ILE A 86 1.33 -9.74 1.35
CA ILE A 86 1.32 -8.42 0.72
C ILE A 86 -0.11 -8.08 0.31
N THR A 87 -0.41 -6.79 0.30
CA THR A 87 -1.71 -6.24 -0.13
C THR A 87 -1.49 -5.16 -1.18
N TYR A 88 -2.55 -4.74 -1.84
CA TYR A 88 -2.51 -3.65 -2.83
C TYR A 88 -2.29 -2.25 -2.21
N GLY A 89 -1.75 -2.21 -1.01
CA GLY A 89 -1.40 -1.00 -0.27
C GLY A 89 -2.01 -0.98 1.13
N ALA A 90 -1.58 -0.02 1.94
CA ALA A 90 -1.97 0.08 3.34
C ALA A 90 -3.49 0.19 3.56
N ARG A 91 -4.20 0.85 2.66
CA ARG A 91 -5.67 0.97 2.74
C ARG A 91 -6.36 -0.39 2.67
N ASP A 92 -5.90 -1.23 1.75
CA ASP A 92 -6.43 -2.58 1.58
C ASP A 92 -6.09 -3.46 2.78
N GLY A 93 -4.85 -3.37 3.28
CA GLY A 93 -4.43 -4.07 4.49
C GLY A 93 -5.26 -3.70 5.72
N ILE A 94 -5.52 -2.42 5.95
CA ILE A 94 -6.39 -1.95 7.06
C ILE A 94 -7.80 -2.55 6.92
N PHE A 95 -8.37 -2.50 5.73
CA PHE A 95 -9.69 -3.09 5.47
C PHE A 95 -9.70 -4.60 5.74
N MET A 96 -8.70 -5.35 5.25
CA MET A 96 -8.60 -6.78 5.45
C MET A 96 -8.52 -7.16 6.95
N VAL A 97 -7.73 -6.42 7.72
CA VAL A 97 -7.63 -6.63 9.19
C VAL A 97 -8.99 -6.41 9.86
N MET A 98 -9.64 -5.28 9.59
CA MET A 98 -10.94 -4.97 10.18
C MET A 98 -12.01 -6.01 9.79
N HIS A 99 -12.06 -6.37 8.51
CA HIS A 99 -13.02 -7.35 8.00
C HIS A 99 -12.82 -8.75 8.58
N SER A 100 -11.57 -9.10 8.92
CA SER A 100 -11.25 -10.41 9.51
C SER A 100 -11.54 -10.50 11.00
N LEU A 101 -11.46 -9.39 11.71
CA LEU A 101 -11.57 -9.36 13.18
C LEU A 101 -12.92 -8.88 13.69
N ALA A 102 -13.70 -8.18 12.87
CA ALA A 102 -14.94 -7.54 13.27
C ALA A 102 -16.10 -7.84 12.32
N LYS A 103 -17.32 -7.66 12.83
CA LYS A 103 -18.58 -7.84 12.08
C LYS A 103 -19.31 -6.51 11.97
N PRO A 104 -20.21 -6.34 10.99
CA PRO A 104 -21.07 -5.17 10.93
C PRO A 104 -21.81 -4.95 12.24
N GLY A 105 -21.78 -3.71 12.75
CA GLY A 105 -22.34 -3.32 14.04
C GLY A 105 -21.37 -3.36 15.22
N ASP A 106 -20.21 -3.99 15.09
CA ASP A 106 -19.16 -3.91 16.10
C ASP A 106 -18.57 -2.49 16.17
N SER A 107 -17.85 -2.19 17.24
CA SER A 107 -17.23 -0.88 17.44
C SER A 107 -15.72 -0.95 17.31
N ILE A 108 -15.14 0.11 16.75
CA ILE A 108 -13.70 0.35 16.70
C ILE A 108 -13.36 1.65 17.43
N ILE A 109 -12.32 1.61 18.23
CA ILE A 109 -11.78 2.78 18.92
C ILE A 109 -10.64 3.34 18.09
N VAL A 110 -10.64 4.66 17.86
CA VAL A 110 -9.65 5.35 17.05
C VAL A 110 -9.16 6.62 17.75
N ASP A 111 -7.92 7.01 17.52
CA ASP A 111 -7.42 8.29 18.00
C ASP A 111 -7.70 9.43 17.02
N GLY A 112 -7.64 10.69 17.51
CA GLY A 112 -7.89 11.89 16.70
C GLY A 112 -6.89 12.12 15.58
N ASN A 113 -5.66 11.60 15.72
CA ASN A 113 -4.57 11.76 14.76
C ASN A 113 -4.51 10.63 13.71
N ARG A 114 -5.55 9.82 13.64
CA ARG A 114 -5.63 8.72 12.65
C ARG A 114 -5.63 9.21 11.22
N HIS A 115 -5.12 8.39 10.33
CA HIS A 115 -5.30 8.62 8.90
C HIS A 115 -6.76 8.31 8.48
N TYR A 116 -7.33 9.11 7.58
CA TYR A 116 -8.72 8.97 7.13
C TYR A 116 -9.08 7.59 6.58
N THR A 117 -8.11 6.84 6.05
CA THR A 117 -8.34 5.48 5.53
C THR A 117 -8.81 4.50 6.58
N THR A 118 -8.51 4.74 7.87
CA THR A 118 -9.03 3.94 8.98
C THR A 118 -10.54 4.07 9.08
N ILE A 119 -11.07 5.29 8.96
CA ILE A 119 -12.52 5.55 8.97
C ILE A 119 -13.18 4.91 7.75
N VAL A 120 -12.62 5.12 6.56
CA VAL A 120 -13.18 4.55 5.32
C VAL A 120 -13.22 3.02 5.38
N ALA A 121 -12.21 2.38 5.97
CA ALA A 121 -12.19 0.93 6.14
C ALA A 121 -13.26 0.47 7.14
N ALA A 122 -13.41 1.17 8.27
CA ALA A 122 -14.45 0.89 9.27
C ALA A 122 -15.86 1.00 8.69
N GLU A 123 -16.14 2.08 7.95
CA GLU A 123 -17.42 2.29 7.27
C GLU A 123 -17.72 1.16 6.27
N ARG A 124 -16.74 0.72 5.49
CA ARG A 124 -16.91 -0.39 4.53
C ARG A 124 -17.22 -1.71 5.18
N VAL A 125 -16.74 -1.96 6.40
CA VAL A 125 -17.08 -3.15 7.20
C VAL A 125 -18.41 -2.97 7.95
N GLY A 126 -18.90 -1.75 8.08
CA GLY A 126 -20.11 -1.41 8.84
C GLY A 126 -19.87 -1.30 10.35
N LEU A 127 -18.67 -0.84 10.74
CA LEU A 127 -18.29 -0.66 12.13
C LEU A 127 -18.75 0.72 12.67
N ASN A 128 -19.06 0.76 13.95
CA ASN A 128 -19.28 1.99 14.68
C ASN A 128 -17.92 2.57 15.11
N VAL A 129 -17.61 3.78 14.68
CA VAL A 129 -16.35 4.44 15.02
C VAL A 129 -16.51 5.26 16.28
N ILE A 130 -15.68 4.99 17.27
CA ILE A 130 -15.61 5.72 18.55
C ILE A 130 -14.25 6.41 18.62
N GLU A 131 -14.26 7.74 18.59
CA GLU A 131 -13.03 8.52 18.75
C GLU A 131 -12.71 8.72 20.24
N VAL A 132 -11.45 8.44 20.59
CA VAL A 132 -10.98 8.68 21.97
C VAL A 132 -10.88 10.19 22.21
N PRO A 133 -11.34 10.70 23.35
CA PRO A 133 -11.10 12.10 23.72
C PRO A 133 -9.60 12.42 23.70
N HIS A 134 -9.25 13.56 23.15
CA HIS A 134 -7.87 14.02 23.05
C HIS A 134 -7.77 15.53 23.10
N SER A 135 -6.59 16.07 23.43
CA SER A 135 -6.29 17.50 23.33
C SER A 135 -6.19 17.91 21.87
N ASP A 136 -6.33 19.20 21.62
CA ASP A 136 -6.17 19.79 20.28
C ASP A 136 -4.72 19.75 19.76
N TYR A 137 -4.58 20.11 18.46
CA TYR A 137 -3.28 20.32 17.84
C TYR A 137 -2.44 21.31 18.69
N PRO A 138 -1.12 21.10 18.85
CA PRO A 138 -0.31 20.07 18.17
C PRO A 138 -0.11 18.77 18.94
N GLU A 139 -0.61 18.65 20.13
CA GLU A 139 -0.23 17.58 21.05
C GLU A 139 -0.99 16.28 20.86
N PHE A 140 -2.28 16.36 20.56
CA PHE A 140 -3.18 15.20 20.38
C PHE A 140 -3.07 14.16 21.51
N LYS A 141 -2.86 14.62 22.77
CA LYS A 141 -2.79 13.70 23.91
C LYS A 141 -4.12 13.05 24.17
N ILE A 142 -4.13 11.73 24.22
CA ILE A 142 -5.32 10.95 24.57
C ILE A 142 -5.67 11.21 26.03
N ASP A 143 -6.94 11.52 26.29
CA ASP A 143 -7.48 11.58 27.65
C ASP A 143 -7.90 10.17 28.08
N VAL A 144 -7.24 9.65 29.10
CA VAL A 144 -7.47 8.30 29.64
C VAL A 144 -8.23 8.28 30.99
N ASN A 145 -8.76 9.44 31.41
CA ASN A 145 -9.50 9.55 32.69
C ASN A 145 -11.01 9.37 32.48
#